data_e7e2d40ef5fbd096830d3164e5e179ba
#
_entry.id   e7e2d40ef5fbd096830d3164e5e179ba
#
_cell.length_a   1.000
_cell.length_b   1.000
_cell.length_c   1.000
_cell.angle_alpha   90.00
_cell.angle_beta   90.00
_cell.angle_gamma   90.00
#
_symmetry.space_group_name_H-M   'P 1'
#
loop_
_entity.id
_entity.type
_entity.pdbx_description
1 polymer ?
#
loop_
_entity_poly.entity_id
_entity_poly.type
_entity_poly.pdbx_seq_one_letter_code
_entity_poly.pdbx_strand_id
1 'polypeptide(L)'
;MLEEYGLQRVTLDLPFRLDHVNCFLTEGENGWTVLDAGLHNEQTVKRWKAELHGKNVTDIIVTHYHPDHFGYAGGLQAEHGAQVHMSEIDFNAALNAWDEPFLDELSNNYLLAGIPETEAEKMLHNTRKFVPIVTPYPKVDHFLKDGDIITIGKYEYKVIATPGHSDGLVTFYNSEKNMLLSTDHILPKITPNISYWFHGDPNPLARYLESLDNIKKLDADLVIPSHGDPFHGANDRIAEIMAHHDERLDQTLASIGRGNSVYEVRKKLFQKELTVHEMRFAVGETLAHLEYLRYKGECNRELSEGRYWYYL
;
A
#
# COMPACT_ATOMS: atom_id res chain seq x y z
N MET A 1 -3.12 8.89 24.29
CA MET A 1 -4.20 8.51 23.36
C MET A 1 -4.04 7.05 22.94
N LEU A 2 -3.00 6.61 22.21
CA LEU A 2 -2.90 5.21 21.76
C LEU A 2 -2.69 4.19 22.91
N GLU A 3 -2.02 4.58 23.98
CA GLU A 3 -1.77 3.73 25.16
C GLU A 3 -3.07 3.24 25.85
N GLU A 4 -4.14 4.03 25.80
CA GLU A 4 -5.47 3.64 26.33
C GLU A 4 -6.12 2.51 25.51
N TYR A 5 -5.66 2.32 24.27
CA TYR A 5 -6.02 1.22 23.37
C TYR A 5 -4.99 0.08 23.39
N GLY A 6 -3.98 0.15 24.30
CA GLY A 6 -2.91 -0.84 24.39
C GLY A 6 -1.93 -0.81 23.21
N LEU A 7 -1.91 0.26 22.42
CA LEU A 7 -1.05 0.41 21.26
C LEU A 7 0.12 1.35 21.56
N GLN A 8 1.33 0.85 21.43
CA GLN A 8 2.54 1.64 21.40
C GLN A 8 2.95 1.92 19.95
N ARG A 9 2.98 3.19 19.55
CA ARG A 9 3.44 3.58 18.20
C ARG A 9 4.95 3.57 18.12
N VAL A 10 5.48 2.88 17.14
CA VAL A 10 6.90 2.87 16.76
C VAL A 10 7.01 3.53 15.39
N THR A 11 7.38 4.78 15.37
CA THR A 11 7.58 5.53 14.11
C THR A 11 8.98 5.24 13.58
N LEU A 12 9.06 4.83 12.31
CA LEU A 12 10.28 4.53 11.58
C LEU A 12 10.46 5.54 10.45
N ASP A 13 11.66 6.09 10.31
CA ASP A 13 11.98 7.07 9.27
C ASP A 13 12.09 6.38 7.90
N LEU A 14 11.58 7.03 6.87
CA LEU A 14 11.67 6.60 5.49
C LEU A 14 12.51 7.58 4.66
N PRO A 15 13.35 7.11 3.73
CA PRO A 15 14.19 7.96 2.88
C PRO A 15 13.42 8.50 1.66
N PHE A 16 12.13 8.81 1.83
CA PHE A 16 11.22 9.24 0.78
C PHE A 16 10.57 10.57 1.14
N ARG A 17 9.74 11.10 0.24
CA ARG A 17 8.92 12.28 0.55
C ARG A 17 7.87 11.97 1.62
N LEU A 18 7.34 10.77 1.63
CA LEU A 18 6.63 10.19 2.76
C LEU A 18 7.71 9.78 3.78
N ASP A 19 7.93 10.60 4.79
CA ASP A 19 9.15 10.58 5.60
C ASP A 19 9.12 9.57 6.76
N HIS A 20 7.98 8.94 7.01
CA HIS A 20 7.83 7.97 8.09
C HIS A 20 6.75 6.93 7.83
N VAL A 21 6.85 5.80 8.52
CA VAL A 21 5.77 4.82 8.72
C VAL A 21 5.55 4.58 10.21
N ASN A 22 4.31 4.46 10.63
CA ASN A 22 3.94 4.06 11.98
C ASN A 22 3.68 2.56 12.02
N CYS A 23 4.55 1.85 12.70
CA CYS A 23 4.33 0.49 13.12
C CYS A 23 3.75 0.50 14.55
N PHE A 24 3.12 -0.59 14.96
CA PHE A 24 2.55 -0.64 16.30
C PHE A 24 3.04 -1.88 17.04
N LEU A 25 3.21 -1.71 18.36
CA LEU A 25 3.61 -2.75 19.27
C LEU A 25 2.55 -2.84 20.36
N THR A 26 2.12 -4.04 20.70
CA THR A 26 1.06 -4.26 21.69
C THR A 26 1.31 -5.52 22.50
N GLU A 27 1.02 -5.46 23.80
CA GLU A 27 1.18 -6.58 24.73
C GLU A 27 -0.11 -7.37 24.85
N GLY A 28 -0.04 -8.66 24.53
CA GLY A 28 -1.11 -9.63 24.71
C GLY A 28 -0.83 -10.60 25.87
N GLU A 29 -1.71 -11.59 26.06
CA GLU A 29 -1.59 -12.58 27.12
C GLU A 29 -0.36 -13.51 26.94
N ASN A 30 -0.02 -13.83 25.69
CA ASN A 30 1.04 -14.77 25.37
C ASN A 30 2.39 -14.11 25.03
N GLY A 31 2.39 -12.80 24.85
CA GLY A 31 3.57 -12.03 24.45
C GLY A 31 3.20 -10.77 23.67
N TRP A 32 4.16 -10.30 22.90
CA TRP A 32 4.03 -9.04 22.16
C TRP A 32 3.72 -9.31 20.69
N THR A 33 2.83 -8.50 20.14
CA THR A 33 2.51 -8.46 18.72
C THR A 33 3.10 -7.20 18.08
N VAL A 34 3.77 -7.36 16.95
CA VAL A 34 4.24 -6.28 16.08
C VAL A 34 3.27 -6.16 14.91
N LEU A 35 2.76 -4.96 14.63
CA LEU A 35 1.96 -4.65 13.45
C LEU A 35 2.80 -3.79 12.52
N ASP A 36 3.15 -4.34 11.37
CA ASP A 36 4.09 -3.86 10.36
C ASP A 36 5.53 -3.75 10.86
N ALA A 37 6.51 -3.89 9.95
CA ALA A 37 7.90 -4.10 10.31
C ALA A 37 8.86 -3.00 9.85
N GLY A 38 8.45 -2.14 8.92
CA GLY A 38 9.35 -1.15 8.32
C GLY A 38 10.25 -1.72 7.22
N LEU A 39 11.09 -0.89 6.65
CA LEU A 39 12.12 -1.27 5.68
C LEU A 39 13.21 -2.12 6.35
N HIS A 40 13.76 -3.11 5.67
CA HIS A 40 14.95 -3.81 6.15
C HIS A 40 16.21 -2.97 5.93
N ASN A 41 16.46 -2.03 6.82
CA ASN A 41 17.68 -1.21 6.83
C ASN A 41 18.25 -1.11 8.26
N GLU A 42 19.48 -0.61 8.38
CA GLU A 42 20.20 -0.54 9.65
C GLU A 42 19.44 0.27 10.71
N GLN A 43 18.77 1.34 10.31
CA GLN A 43 18.04 2.26 11.18
C GLN A 43 16.80 1.58 11.79
N THR A 44 16.02 0.88 10.95
CA THR A 44 14.87 0.08 11.35
C THR A 44 15.28 -1.06 12.30
N VAL A 45 16.33 -1.82 11.93
CA VAL A 45 16.87 -2.91 12.75
C VAL A 45 17.29 -2.40 14.13
N LYS A 46 18.02 -1.28 14.18
CA LYS A 46 18.45 -0.65 15.44
C LYS A 46 17.26 -0.20 16.28
N ARG A 47 16.25 0.39 15.63
CA ARG A 47 15.03 0.85 16.33
C ARG A 47 14.29 -0.33 16.95
N TRP A 48 14.02 -1.40 16.18
CA TRP A 48 13.34 -2.58 16.69
C TRP A 48 14.11 -3.29 17.80
N LYS A 49 15.43 -3.41 17.71
CA LYS A 49 16.26 -3.96 18.79
C LYS A 49 16.12 -3.20 20.11
N ALA A 50 15.95 -1.88 20.04
CA ALA A 50 15.73 -1.07 21.23
C ALA A 50 14.31 -1.26 21.79
N GLU A 51 13.29 -1.21 20.94
CA GLU A 51 11.88 -1.32 21.34
C GLU A 51 11.52 -2.72 21.86
N LEU A 52 12.12 -3.77 21.30
CA LEU A 52 11.82 -5.16 21.61
C LEU A 52 12.74 -5.75 22.69
N HIS A 53 13.68 -4.96 23.23
CA HIS A 53 14.59 -5.45 24.28
C HIS A 53 13.82 -5.98 25.49
N GLY A 54 14.05 -7.27 25.82
CA GLY A 54 13.40 -7.95 26.94
C GLY A 54 11.93 -8.33 26.70
N LYS A 55 11.39 -8.11 25.51
CA LYS A 55 10.03 -8.50 25.13
C LYS A 55 10.02 -9.86 24.42
N ASN A 56 9.06 -10.70 24.77
CA ASN A 56 8.80 -11.95 24.05
C ASN A 56 7.84 -11.66 22.90
N VAL A 57 8.35 -11.49 21.67
CA VAL A 57 7.54 -11.27 20.49
C VAL A 57 7.01 -12.62 20.00
N THR A 58 5.70 -12.76 19.96
CA THR A 58 5.02 -14.00 19.55
C THR A 58 4.41 -13.89 18.17
N ASP A 59 4.00 -12.69 17.76
CA ASP A 59 3.26 -12.46 16.53
C ASP A 59 3.76 -11.24 15.78
N ILE A 60 3.79 -11.34 14.47
CA ILE A 60 4.05 -10.25 13.52
C ILE A 60 2.89 -10.23 12.53
N ILE A 61 2.15 -9.14 12.50
CA ILE A 61 1.05 -8.94 11.55
C ILE A 61 1.56 -7.98 10.49
N VAL A 62 1.51 -8.39 9.22
CA VAL A 62 1.86 -7.55 8.07
C VAL A 62 0.59 -7.20 7.33
N THR A 63 0.33 -5.90 7.21
CA THR A 63 -0.92 -5.38 6.65
C THR A 63 -0.98 -5.51 5.13
N HIS A 64 0.16 -5.31 4.46
CA HIS A 64 0.32 -5.44 3.01
C HIS A 64 1.80 -5.53 2.61
N TYR A 65 2.07 -5.80 1.31
CA TYR A 65 3.40 -6.16 0.84
C TYR A 65 4.35 -4.98 0.57
N HIS A 66 3.93 -3.73 0.71
CA HIS A 66 4.83 -2.60 0.44
C HIS A 66 6.05 -2.60 1.36
N PRO A 67 7.21 -2.13 0.87
CA PRO A 67 8.48 -2.28 1.56
C PRO A 67 8.53 -1.73 2.98
N ASP A 68 7.87 -0.62 3.22
CA ASP A 68 7.82 0.06 4.52
C ASP A 68 6.91 -0.63 5.55
N HIS A 69 6.18 -1.67 5.14
CA HIS A 69 5.36 -2.51 6.02
C HIS A 69 5.94 -3.92 6.14
N PHE A 70 6.29 -4.52 5.01
CA PHE A 70 6.73 -5.90 4.87
C PHE A 70 8.24 -6.09 5.10
N GLY A 71 9.04 -5.05 4.81
CA GLY A 71 10.48 -5.15 4.57
C GLY A 71 11.27 -5.91 5.62
N TYR A 72 11.11 -5.59 6.91
CA TYR A 72 11.87 -6.25 7.98
C TYR A 72 11.11 -7.41 8.65
N ALA A 73 9.95 -7.81 8.16
CA ALA A 73 9.16 -8.88 8.79
C ALA A 73 9.92 -10.21 8.88
N GLY A 74 10.63 -10.61 7.81
CA GLY A 74 11.47 -11.81 7.81
C GLY A 74 12.66 -11.73 8.77
N GLY A 75 13.26 -10.56 8.95
CA GLY A 75 14.31 -10.32 9.93
C GLY A 75 13.79 -10.46 11.37
N LEU A 76 12.65 -9.83 11.67
CA LEU A 76 12.01 -9.96 12.99
C LEU A 76 11.59 -11.41 13.28
N GLN A 77 11.03 -12.12 12.29
CA GLN A 77 10.70 -13.53 12.44
C GLN A 77 11.95 -14.38 12.79
N ALA A 78 13.04 -14.15 12.09
CA ALA A 78 14.29 -14.90 12.33
C ALA A 78 14.90 -14.59 13.71
N GLU A 79 14.79 -13.35 14.20
CA GLU A 79 15.32 -12.93 15.50
C GLU A 79 14.48 -13.42 16.68
N HIS A 80 13.14 -13.48 16.53
CA HIS A 80 12.22 -13.76 17.64
C HIS A 80 11.52 -15.12 17.56
N GLY A 81 11.53 -15.79 16.41
CA GLY A 81 10.76 -17.02 16.18
C GLY A 81 9.24 -16.80 16.20
N ALA A 82 8.80 -15.56 15.94
CA ALA A 82 7.41 -15.16 15.98
C ALA A 82 6.62 -15.74 14.80
N GLN A 83 5.31 -15.94 15.00
CA GLN A 83 4.39 -16.33 13.92
C GLN A 83 4.07 -15.10 13.05
N VAL A 84 4.03 -15.29 11.73
CA VAL A 84 3.71 -14.22 10.79
C VAL A 84 2.32 -14.41 10.20
N HIS A 85 1.54 -13.33 10.27
CA HIS A 85 0.17 -13.24 9.77
C HIS A 85 0.11 -12.20 8.64
N MET A 86 -0.44 -12.57 7.50
CA MET A 86 -0.57 -11.68 6.33
C MET A 86 -1.66 -12.21 5.42
N SER A 87 -2.22 -11.39 4.52
CA SER A 87 -3.10 -11.92 3.48
C SER A 87 -2.31 -12.77 2.47
N GLU A 88 -2.92 -13.84 1.96
CA GLU A 88 -2.31 -14.69 0.93
C GLU A 88 -2.08 -13.93 -0.38
N ILE A 89 -2.99 -13.00 -0.71
CA ILE A 89 -2.91 -12.19 -1.92
C ILE A 89 -1.64 -11.33 -1.89
N ASP A 90 -1.42 -10.60 -0.81
CA ASP A 90 -0.27 -9.71 -0.71
C ASP A 90 1.05 -10.46 -0.44
N PHE A 91 1.01 -11.61 0.21
CA PHE A 91 2.20 -12.47 0.29
C PHE A 91 2.65 -12.94 -1.10
N ASN A 92 1.73 -13.41 -1.93
CA ASN A 92 2.04 -13.79 -3.30
C ASN A 92 2.47 -12.59 -4.16
N ALA A 93 1.88 -11.41 -3.94
CA ALA A 93 2.33 -10.18 -4.57
C ALA A 93 3.77 -9.82 -4.17
N ALA A 94 4.15 -9.97 -2.89
CA ALA A 94 5.52 -9.77 -2.42
C ALA A 94 6.52 -10.70 -3.10
N LEU A 95 6.17 -11.97 -3.28
CA LEU A 95 7.05 -12.93 -3.97
C LEU A 95 7.25 -12.58 -5.44
N ASN A 96 6.23 -12.02 -6.09
CA ASN A 96 6.29 -11.64 -7.51
C ASN A 96 6.95 -10.27 -7.74
N ALA A 97 6.58 -9.26 -6.97
CA ALA A 97 6.96 -7.86 -7.23
C ALA A 97 8.48 -7.61 -7.25
N TRP A 98 9.25 -8.48 -6.62
CA TRP A 98 10.70 -8.35 -6.46
C TRP A 98 11.48 -9.48 -7.15
N ASP A 99 10.79 -10.37 -7.87
CA ASP A 99 11.41 -11.48 -8.60
C ASP A 99 11.97 -11.02 -9.96
N GLU A 100 13.15 -11.52 -10.34
CA GLU A 100 13.81 -11.11 -11.58
C GLU A 100 12.95 -11.36 -12.84
N PRO A 101 12.22 -12.48 -13.01
CA PRO A 101 11.31 -12.66 -14.14
C PRO A 101 10.27 -11.53 -14.27
N PHE A 102 9.67 -11.08 -13.17
CA PHE A 102 8.73 -9.96 -13.19
C PHE A 102 9.45 -8.63 -13.47
N LEU A 103 10.61 -8.40 -12.87
CA LEU A 103 11.38 -7.18 -13.10
C LEU A 103 11.81 -7.02 -14.56
N ASP A 104 12.12 -8.14 -15.24
CA ASP A 104 12.40 -8.13 -16.67
C ASP A 104 11.15 -7.81 -17.52
N GLU A 105 9.98 -8.37 -17.15
CA GLU A 105 8.70 -8.05 -17.79
C GLU A 105 8.27 -6.60 -17.54
N LEU A 106 8.54 -6.05 -16.36
CA LEU A 106 8.21 -4.69 -15.97
C LEU A 106 8.83 -3.65 -16.90
N SER A 107 10.04 -3.91 -17.42
CA SER A 107 10.69 -3.06 -18.43
C SER A 107 9.81 -2.94 -19.67
N ASN A 108 9.32 -4.05 -20.20
CA ASN A 108 8.43 -4.08 -21.36
C ASN A 108 7.10 -3.36 -21.07
N ASN A 109 6.54 -3.54 -19.89
CA ASN A 109 5.30 -2.88 -19.45
C ASN A 109 5.46 -1.35 -19.38
N TYR A 110 6.62 -0.84 -18.98
CA TYR A 110 6.91 0.59 -19.05
C TYR A 110 6.96 1.11 -20.49
N LEU A 111 7.56 0.36 -21.42
CA LEU A 111 7.56 0.73 -22.85
C LEU A 111 6.15 0.72 -23.43
N LEU A 112 5.33 -0.29 -23.07
CA LEU A 112 3.90 -0.32 -23.45
C LEU A 112 3.11 0.87 -22.92
N ALA A 113 3.46 1.38 -21.73
CA ALA A 113 2.89 2.63 -21.19
C ALA A 113 3.40 3.89 -21.90
N GLY A 114 4.28 3.75 -22.89
CA GLY A 114 4.84 4.86 -23.68
C GLY A 114 5.97 5.61 -22.98
N ILE A 115 6.56 5.03 -21.92
CA ILE A 115 7.70 5.63 -21.22
C ILE A 115 8.95 5.51 -22.09
N PRO A 116 9.72 6.59 -22.27
CA PRO A 116 11.00 6.51 -22.99
C PRO A 116 11.94 5.46 -22.37
N GLU A 117 12.63 4.71 -23.22
CA GLU A 117 13.50 3.60 -22.81
C GLU A 117 14.48 4.00 -21.69
N THR A 118 15.14 5.14 -21.83
CA THR A 118 16.09 5.66 -20.82
C THR A 118 15.44 5.96 -19.46
N GLU A 119 14.17 6.34 -19.43
CA GLU A 119 13.41 6.55 -18.19
C GLU A 119 12.92 5.22 -17.62
N ALA A 120 12.46 4.31 -18.46
CA ALA A 120 12.06 2.96 -18.09
C ALA A 120 13.22 2.20 -17.41
N GLU A 121 14.43 2.26 -17.97
CA GLU A 121 15.64 1.69 -17.37
C GLU A 121 15.94 2.27 -15.99
N LYS A 122 15.82 3.59 -15.81
CA LYS A 122 16.02 4.24 -14.50
C LYS A 122 14.96 3.80 -13.49
N MET A 123 13.71 3.68 -13.92
CA MET A 123 12.62 3.22 -13.07
C MET A 123 12.83 1.76 -12.65
N LEU A 124 13.22 0.89 -13.57
CA LEU A 124 13.54 -0.51 -13.28
C LEU A 124 14.74 -0.63 -12.31
N HIS A 125 15.83 0.12 -12.57
CA HIS A 125 16.97 0.16 -11.66
C HIS A 125 16.57 0.65 -10.26
N ASN A 126 15.68 1.64 -10.16
CA ASN A 126 15.15 2.10 -8.90
C ASN A 126 14.33 1.01 -8.20
N THR A 127 13.50 0.24 -8.95
CA THR A 127 12.73 -0.89 -8.38
C THR A 127 13.65 -1.97 -7.82
N ARG A 128 14.72 -2.35 -8.55
CA ARG A 128 15.68 -3.34 -8.07
C ARG A 128 16.38 -2.97 -6.75
N LYS A 129 16.49 -1.68 -6.43
CA LYS A 129 17.05 -1.23 -5.15
C LYS A 129 16.18 -1.58 -3.93
N PHE A 130 14.91 -1.94 -4.15
CA PHE A 130 14.04 -2.37 -3.06
C PHE A 130 14.27 -3.82 -2.65
N VAL A 131 14.80 -4.69 -3.52
CA VAL A 131 15.05 -6.11 -3.21
C VAL A 131 15.79 -6.32 -1.88
N PRO A 132 16.95 -5.67 -1.61
CA PRO A 132 17.67 -5.88 -0.35
C PRO A 132 16.94 -5.35 0.88
N ILE A 133 16.00 -4.41 0.74
CA ILE A 133 15.28 -3.84 1.87
C ILE A 133 13.92 -4.49 2.12
N VAL A 134 13.59 -5.56 1.39
CA VAL A 134 12.42 -6.43 1.60
C VAL A 134 12.80 -7.88 1.85
N THR A 135 14.08 -8.21 1.89
CA THR A 135 14.59 -9.58 2.12
C THR A 135 15.35 -9.68 3.44
N PRO A 136 15.36 -10.85 4.13
CA PRO A 136 14.69 -12.09 3.73
C PRO A 136 13.17 -11.99 3.86
N TYR A 137 12.44 -12.68 2.99
CA TYR A 137 10.98 -12.77 3.12
C TYR A 137 10.60 -13.57 4.35
N PRO A 138 9.52 -13.20 5.07
CA PRO A 138 9.00 -14.02 6.15
C PRO A 138 8.37 -15.30 5.59
N LYS A 139 8.32 -16.33 6.43
CA LYS A 139 7.43 -17.45 6.22
C LYS A 139 6.09 -17.10 6.88
N VAL A 140 5.03 -17.00 6.09
CA VAL A 140 3.69 -16.75 6.62
C VAL A 140 3.15 -18.03 7.25
N ASP A 141 2.79 -17.96 8.53
CA ASP A 141 2.25 -19.07 9.29
C ASP A 141 0.72 -19.08 9.25
N HIS A 142 0.08 -17.90 9.16
CA HIS A 142 -1.37 -17.74 9.10
C HIS A 142 -1.80 -16.74 8.04
N PHE A 143 -2.62 -17.19 7.10
CA PHE A 143 -3.23 -16.31 6.11
C PHE A 143 -4.50 -15.67 6.63
N LEU A 144 -4.48 -14.32 6.73
CA LEU A 144 -5.61 -13.50 7.13
C LEU A 144 -6.65 -13.42 6.00
N LYS A 145 -7.93 -13.54 6.36
CA LYS A 145 -9.06 -13.45 5.44
C LYS A 145 -10.07 -12.41 5.91
N ASP A 146 -10.81 -11.84 4.97
CA ASP A 146 -11.92 -10.95 5.28
C ASP A 146 -12.92 -11.63 6.23
N GLY A 147 -13.28 -10.92 7.29
CA GLY A 147 -14.19 -11.40 8.31
C GLY A 147 -13.56 -12.21 9.44
N ASP A 148 -12.28 -12.59 9.37
CA ASP A 148 -11.59 -13.24 10.48
C ASP A 148 -11.63 -12.36 11.73
N ILE A 149 -11.68 -13.01 12.89
CA ILE A 149 -11.49 -12.33 14.19
C ILE A 149 -10.13 -12.72 14.71
N ILE A 150 -9.29 -11.73 14.94
CA ILE A 150 -7.95 -11.93 15.50
C ILE A 150 -7.76 -11.10 16.77
N THR A 151 -6.89 -11.58 17.64
CA THR A 151 -6.49 -10.83 18.82
C THR A 151 -5.24 -10.01 18.52
N ILE A 152 -5.31 -8.69 18.69
CA ILE A 152 -4.16 -7.79 18.63
C ILE A 152 -3.99 -7.18 20.03
N GLY A 153 -2.92 -7.59 20.73
CA GLY A 153 -2.75 -7.25 22.13
C GLY A 153 -3.82 -7.88 23.01
N LYS A 154 -4.67 -7.06 23.61
CA LYS A 154 -5.74 -7.47 24.54
C LYS A 154 -7.14 -7.39 23.93
N TYR A 155 -7.26 -6.98 22.69
CA TYR A 155 -8.55 -6.72 22.05
C TYR A 155 -8.75 -7.59 20.80
N GLU A 156 -10.00 -7.92 20.55
CA GLU A 156 -10.42 -8.57 19.33
C GLU A 156 -10.63 -7.55 18.20
N TYR A 157 -10.18 -7.90 17.02
CA TYR A 157 -10.36 -7.11 15.81
C TYR A 157 -10.92 -7.97 14.69
N LYS A 158 -11.85 -7.41 13.96
CA LYS A 158 -12.30 -7.98 12.70
C LYS A 158 -11.33 -7.58 11.59
N VAL A 159 -10.80 -8.55 10.90
CA VAL A 159 -10.02 -8.35 9.67
C VAL A 159 -10.97 -7.92 8.55
N ILE A 160 -10.64 -6.86 7.84
CA ILE A 160 -11.41 -6.37 6.71
C ILE A 160 -10.46 -6.26 5.52
N ALA A 161 -10.74 -6.98 4.45
CA ALA A 161 -10.03 -6.81 3.20
C ALA A 161 -10.38 -5.46 2.56
N THR A 162 -9.37 -4.66 2.30
CA THR A 162 -9.51 -3.31 1.74
C THR A 162 -8.61 -3.13 0.52
N PRO A 163 -8.90 -3.88 -0.58
CA PRO A 163 -8.08 -3.81 -1.79
C PRO A 163 -8.10 -2.43 -2.44
N GLY A 164 -7.04 -2.14 -3.19
CA GLY A 164 -6.88 -0.93 -3.98
C GLY A 164 -5.49 -0.31 -3.89
N HIS A 165 -5.01 0.04 -2.70
CA HIS A 165 -3.63 0.45 -2.47
C HIS A 165 -2.65 -0.71 -2.71
N SER A 166 -2.96 -1.87 -2.19
CA SER A 166 -2.52 -3.18 -2.67
C SER A 166 -3.74 -4.11 -2.80
N ASP A 167 -3.61 -5.22 -3.50
CA ASP A 167 -4.74 -6.11 -3.78
C ASP A 167 -5.21 -6.90 -2.55
N GLY A 168 -4.30 -7.14 -1.63
CA GLY A 168 -4.54 -7.92 -0.41
C GLY A 168 -4.39 -7.12 0.88
N LEU A 169 -4.37 -5.78 0.83
CA LEU A 169 -4.31 -4.96 2.02
C LEU A 169 -5.46 -5.28 2.98
N VAL A 170 -5.13 -5.44 4.25
CA VAL A 170 -6.08 -5.65 5.33
C VAL A 170 -6.05 -4.51 6.34
N THR A 171 -7.24 -4.14 6.82
CA THR A 171 -7.46 -3.22 7.93
C THR A 171 -8.08 -3.98 9.10
N PHE A 172 -8.06 -3.40 10.30
CA PHE A 172 -8.55 -4.09 11.50
C PHE A 172 -9.54 -3.19 12.25
N TYR A 173 -10.76 -3.68 12.43
CA TYR A 173 -11.80 -2.94 13.12
C TYR A 173 -12.11 -3.54 14.48
N ASN A 174 -11.99 -2.71 15.51
CA ASN A 174 -12.41 -3.03 16.86
C ASN A 174 -13.79 -2.40 17.14
N SER A 175 -14.83 -3.23 17.24
CA SER A 175 -16.21 -2.74 17.44
C SER A 175 -16.47 -2.26 18.87
N GLU A 176 -15.74 -2.78 19.88
CA GLU A 176 -15.89 -2.33 21.27
C GLU A 176 -15.44 -0.88 21.44
N LYS A 177 -14.37 -0.51 20.78
CA LYS A 177 -13.75 0.83 20.83
C LYS A 177 -14.18 1.75 19.68
N ASN A 178 -14.98 1.24 18.76
CA ASN A 178 -15.31 1.89 17.50
C ASN A 178 -14.08 2.48 16.78
N MET A 179 -13.05 1.68 16.66
CA MET A 179 -11.72 2.07 16.19
C MET A 179 -11.28 1.24 14.98
N LEU A 180 -10.72 1.91 13.97
CA LEU A 180 -10.17 1.33 12.77
C LEU A 180 -8.66 1.53 12.71
N LEU A 181 -7.88 0.45 12.70
CA LEU A 181 -6.49 0.48 12.23
C LEU A 181 -6.55 0.49 10.72
N SER A 182 -6.51 1.68 10.14
CA SER A 182 -6.78 1.89 8.70
C SER A 182 -5.59 1.59 7.81
N THR A 183 -4.43 1.40 8.41
CA THR A 183 -3.18 1.15 7.68
C THR A 183 -2.99 2.17 6.56
N ASP A 184 -2.72 1.76 5.32
CA ASP A 184 -2.61 2.63 4.15
C ASP A 184 -3.92 2.78 3.36
N HIS A 185 -5.03 2.27 3.89
CA HIS A 185 -6.32 2.43 3.23
C HIS A 185 -6.89 3.85 3.36
N ILE A 186 -6.81 4.46 4.56
CA ILE A 186 -7.28 5.82 4.82
C ILE A 186 -6.19 6.58 5.58
N LEU A 187 -5.67 7.65 4.99
CA LEU A 187 -4.65 8.50 5.57
C LEU A 187 -5.20 9.91 5.88
N PRO A 188 -4.72 10.59 6.95
CA PRO A 188 -5.36 11.81 7.45
C PRO A 188 -5.23 13.03 6.53
N LYS A 189 -4.13 13.14 5.78
CA LYS A 189 -3.79 14.37 5.01
C LYS A 189 -3.58 14.13 3.53
N ILE A 190 -3.01 12.99 3.17
CA ILE A 190 -2.74 12.63 1.78
C ILE A 190 -3.72 11.55 1.32
N THR A 191 -4.02 11.51 0.04
CA THR A 191 -4.72 10.38 -0.56
C THR A 191 -3.72 9.25 -0.75
N PRO A 192 -4.02 8.01 -0.33
CA PRO A 192 -3.19 6.86 -0.63
C PRO A 192 -2.94 6.74 -2.14
N ASN A 193 -1.75 6.34 -2.51
CA ASN A 193 -1.45 6.09 -3.91
C ASN A 193 -2.15 4.80 -4.37
N ILE A 194 -2.98 4.90 -5.40
CA ILE A 194 -3.64 3.76 -6.03
C ILE A 194 -2.99 3.53 -7.38
N SER A 195 -2.14 2.53 -7.44
CA SER A 195 -1.32 2.25 -8.62
C SER A 195 -1.70 0.95 -9.32
N TYR A 196 -1.64 0.98 -10.63
CA TYR A 196 -1.61 -0.22 -11.46
C TYR A 196 -0.18 -0.79 -11.49
N TRP A 197 0.05 -1.87 -10.75
CA TRP A 197 1.39 -2.43 -10.52
C TRP A 197 1.85 -3.44 -11.58
N PHE A 198 1.06 -3.70 -12.62
CA PHE A 198 1.29 -4.68 -13.69
C PHE A 198 1.24 -6.17 -13.27
N HIS A 199 1.17 -6.47 -11.98
CA HIS A 199 1.10 -7.83 -11.45
C HIS A 199 -0.16 -8.13 -10.61
N GLY A 200 -1.08 -7.16 -10.50
CA GLY A 200 -2.26 -7.23 -9.64
C GLY A 200 -3.58 -7.03 -10.37
N ASP A 201 -4.59 -6.56 -9.65
CA ASP A 201 -5.93 -6.29 -10.19
C ASP A 201 -5.84 -5.31 -11.37
N PRO A 202 -6.50 -5.61 -12.49
CA PRO A 202 -6.49 -4.74 -13.67
C PRO A 202 -7.31 -3.45 -13.49
N ASN A 203 -8.03 -3.28 -12.38
CA ASN A 203 -8.80 -2.08 -12.06
C ASN A 203 -8.72 -1.74 -10.56
N PRO A 204 -7.52 -1.43 -10.04
CA PRO A 204 -7.31 -1.22 -8.61
C PRO A 204 -8.11 -0.05 -8.05
N LEU A 205 -8.36 1.00 -8.85
CA LEU A 205 -9.16 2.14 -8.41
C LEU A 205 -10.62 1.77 -8.15
N ALA A 206 -11.22 0.89 -8.96
CA ALA A 206 -12.58 0.41 -8.69
C ALA A 206 -12.63 -0.36 -7.36
N ARG A 207 -11.63 -1.21 -7.09
CA ARG A 207 -11.52 -1.94 -5.83
C ARG A 207 -11.37 -1.01 -4.65
N TYR A 208 -10.55 0.03 -4.80
CA TYR A 208 -10.36 1.02 -3.75
C TYR A 208 -11.64 1.78 -3.41
N LEU A 209 -12.34 2.29 -4.41
CA LEU A 209 -13.59 3.02 -4.21
C LEU A 209 -14.68 2.13 -3.59
N GLU A 210 -14.79 0.86 -4.01
CA GLU A 210 -15.68 -0.12 -3.40
C GLU A 210 -15.32 -0.41 -1.94
N SER A 211 -14.04 -0.56 -1.63
CA SER A 211 -13.58 -0.81 -0.26
C SER A 211 -13.80 0.40 0.66
N LEU A 212 -13.64 1.64 0.16
CA LEU A 212 -14.00 2.85 0.90
C LEU A 212 -15.50 2.88 1.26
N ASP A 213 -16.38 2.54 0.31
CA ASP A 213 -17.83 2.44 0.57
C ASP A 213 -18.18 1.36 1.62
N ASN A 214 -17.40 0.28 1.67
CA ASN A 214 -17.58 -0.75 2.69
C ASN A 214 -17.11 -0.29 4.07
N ILE A 215 -15.95 0.36 4.17
CA ILE A 215 -15.43 0.91 5.43
C ILE A 215 -16.33 2.01 5.97
N LYS A 216 -16.90 2.85 5.11
CA LYS A 216 -17.85 3.90 5.49
C LYS A 216 -19.03 3.37 6.31
N LYS A 217 -19.47 2.14 6.07
CA LYS A 217 -20.59 1.50 6.79
C LYS A 217 -20.26 1.18 8.25
N LEU A 218 -18.99 1.15 8.64
CA LEU A 218 -18.55 0.91 10.01
C LEU A 218 -18.78 2.14 10.91
N ASP A 219 -18.76 3.33 10.31
CA ASP A 219 -18.85 4.61 11.01
C ASP A 219 -17.85 4.71 12.18
N ALA A 220 -16.59 4.36 11.88
CA ALA A 220 -15.52 4.31 12.87
C ALA A 220 -15.25 5.72 13.43
N ASP A 221 -15.21 5.83 14.75
CA ASP A 221 -14.95 7.11 15.42
C ASP A 221 -13.47 7.48 15.36
N LEU A 222 -12.58 6.54 15.74
CA LEU A 222 -11.14 6.74 15.74
C LEU A 222 -10.49 5.95 14.60
N VAL A 223 -9.67 6.63 13.82
CA VAL A 223 -8.88 6.05 12.73
C VAL A 223 -7.39 6.15 13.06
N ILE A 224 -6.69 5.03 12.99
CA ILE A 224 -5.25 4.92 13.25
C ILE A 224 -4.55 4.48 11.96
N PRO A 225 -3.87 5.41 11.28
CA PRO A 225 -3.22 5.16 10.00
C PRO A 225 -1.74 4.75 10.17
N SER A 226 -1.17 4.13 9.13
CA SER A 226 0.28 3.88 9.10
C SER A 226 1.11 5.12 8.78
N HIS A 227 0.51 6.17 8.23
CA HIS A 227 1.20 7.44 7.98
C HIS A 227 0.40 8.62 8.52
N GLY A 228 1.09 9.48 9.28
CA GLY A 228 0.48 10.62 9.96
C GLY A 228 -0.07 10.29 11.35
N ASP A 229 -0.86 11.19 11.91
CA ASP A 229 -1.44 11.03 13.24
C ASP A 229 -2.84 10.40 13.21
N PRO A 230 -3.23 9.70 14.28
CA PRO A 230 -4.61 9.26 14.46
C PRO A 230 -5.59 10.44 14.37
N PHE A 231 -6.79 10.18 13.87
CA PHE A 231 -7.81 11.20 13.65
C PHE A 231 -9.22 10.64 13.85
N HIS A 232 -10.18 11.54 13.99
CA HIS A 232 -11.60 11.25 14.05
C HIS A 232 -12.30 11.66 12.75
N GLY A 233 -13.48 11.12 12.48
CA GLY A 233 -14.28 11.46 11.30
C GLY A 233 -13.89 10.66 10.06
N ALA A 234 -13.85 9.33 10.18
CA ALA A 234 -13.56 8.41 9.07
C ALA A 234 -14.39 8.72 7.82
N ASN A 235 -15.71 8.93 8.00
CA ASN A 235 -16.64 9.13 6.88
C ASN A 235 -16.43 10.46 6.17
N ASP A 236 -16.06 11.53 6.88
CA ASP A 236 -15.72 12.82 6.26
C ASP A 236 -14.44 12.68 5.44
N ARG A 237 -13.42 11.99 5.98
CA ARG A 237 -12.17 11.75 5.26
C ARG A 237 -12.37 10.86 4.03
N ILE A 238 -13.19 9.84 4.11
CA ILE A 238 -13.57 9.00 2.96
C ILE A 238 -14.23 9.86 1.88
N ALA A 239 -15.14 10.76 2.24
CA ALA A 239 -15.78 11.65 1.27
C ALA A 239 -14.78 12.57 0.56
N GLU A 240 -13.78 13.11 1.29
CA GLU A 240 -12.70 13.91 0.70
C GLU A 240 -11.84 13.09 -0.28
N ILE A 241 -11.50 11.84 0.07
CA ILE A 241 -10.70 10.95 -0.78
C ILE A 241 -11.49 10.61 -2.07
N MET A 242 -12.78 10.29 -1.95
CA MET A 242 -13.63 9.99 -3.11
C MET A 242 -13.75 11.21 -4.03
N ALA A 243 -13.99 12.40 -3.48
CA ALA A 243 -14.04 13.64 -4.25
C ALA A 243 -12.70 13.95 -4.97
N HIS A 244 -11.58 13.65 -4.33
CA HIS A 244 -10.26 13.77 -4.95
C HIS A 244 -10.11 12.84 -6.18
N HIS A 245 -10.58 11.60 -6.08
CA HIS A 245 -10.54 10.67 -7.21
C HIS A 245 -11.50 11.08 -8.33
N ASP A 246 -12.69 11.59 -8.01
CA ASP A 246 -13.62 12.13 -9.02
C ASP A 246 -12.97 13.29 -9.79
N GLU A 247 -12.36 14.24 -9.09
CA GLU A 247 -11.63 15.34 -9.74
C GLU A 247 -10.46 14.82 -10.60
N ARG A 248 -9.71 13.83 -10.10
CA ARG A 248 -8.59 13.22 -10.82
C ARG A 248 -9.05 12.46 -12.07
N LEU A 249 -10.21 11.80 -12.03
CA LEU A 249 -10.83 11.14 -13.17
C LEU A 249 -11.22 12.15 -14.26
N ASP A 250 -11.83 13.27 -13.88
CA ASP A 250 -12.17 14.36 -14.80
C ASP A 250 -10.91 14.93 -15.48
N GLN A 251 -9.86 15.19 -14.70
CA GLN A 251 -8.57 15.66 -15.23
C GLN A 251 -7.93 14.62 -16.17
N THR A 252 -8.04 13.33 -15.85
CA THR A 252 -7.51 12.23 -16.66
C THR A 252 -8.27 12.18 -17.99
N LEU A 253 -9.59 12.21 -17.97
CA LEU A 253 -10.44 12.20 -19.14
C LEU A 253 -10.14 13.39 -20.08
N ALA A 254 -10.02 14.58 -19.51
CA ALA A 254 -9.63 15.79 -20.27
C ALA A 254 -8.22 15.68 -20.87
N SER A 255 -7.33 14.90 -20.24
CA SER A 255 -5.95 14.71 -20.67
C SER A 255 -5.79 13.71 -21.81
N ILE A 256 -6.77 12.81 -22.03
CA ILE A 256 -6.76 11.83 -23.14
C ILE A 256 -6.80 12.54 -24.50
N GLY A 257 -7.69 13.51 -24.67
CA GLY A 257 -7.82 14.27 -25.92
C GLY A 257 -8.16 13.39 -27.13
N ARG A 258 -7.42 13.59 -28.25
CA ARG A 258 -7.60 12.80 -29.47
C ARG A 258 -6.81 11.48 -29.49
N GLY A 259 -6.09 11.21 -28.43
CA GLY A 259 -5.26 10.02 -28.23
C GLY A 259 -3.93 10.38 -27.58
N ASN A 260 -3.64 9.76 -26.44
CA ASN A 260 -2.37 9.92 -25.73
C ASN A 260 -1.96 8.59 -25.08
N SER A 261 -0.65 8.37 -24.98
CA SER A 261 -0.08 7.29 -24.17
C SER A 261 -0.22 7.59 -22.67
N VAL A 262 -0.04 6.58 -21.81
CA VAL A 262 -0.01 6.77 -20.36
C VAL A 262 1.00 7.84 -19.96
N TYR A 263 2.18 7.81 -20.57
CA TYR A 263 3.26 8.78 -20.29
C TYR A 263 2.85 10.23 -20.62
N GLU A 264 2.16 10.44 -21.73
CA GLU A 264 1.69 11.77 -22.13
C GLU A 264 0.58 12.28 -21.22
N VAL A 265 -0.38 11.42 -20.84
CA VAL A 265 -1.42 11.75 -19.86
C VAL A 265 -0.78 12.10 -18.50
N ARG A 266 0.15 11.27 -18.01
CA ARG A 266 0.89 11.53 -16.77
C ARG A 266 1.55 12.90 -16.77
N LYS A 267 2.20 13.32 -17.88
CA LYS A 267 2.83 14.66 -17.98
C LYS A 267 1.85 15.81 -17.82
N LYS A 268 0.60 15.63 -18.22
CA LYS A 268 -0.45 16.63 -18.04
C LYS A 268 -0.99 16.65 -16.61
N LEU A 269 -1.10 15.49 -15.97
CA LEU A 269 -1.60 15.36 -14.60
C LEU A 269 -0.55 15.80 -13.56
N PHE A 270 0.71 15.45 -13.76
CA PHE A 270 1.81 15.73 -12.85
C PHE A 270 2.80 16.70 -13.49
N GLN A 271 2.53 17.99 -13.32
CA GLN A 271 3.33 19.06 -13.95
C GLN A 271 4.64 19.36 -13.22
N LYS A 272 4.82 18.83 -12.00
CA LYS A 272 6.06 19.01 -11.22
C LYS A 272 7.15 18.07 -11.76
N GLU A 273 8.41 18.49 -11.60
CA GLU A 273 9.53 17.57 -11.79
C GLU A 273 9.45 16.45 -10.74
N LEU A 274 9.52 15.22 -11.21
CA LEU A 274 9.41 14.02 -10.38
C LEU A 274 10.76 13.33 -10.30
N THR A 275 11.12 12.86 -9.13
CA THR A 275 12.21 11.91 -8.96
C THR A 275 11.86 10.60 -9.66
N VAL A 276 12.86 9.74 -9.91
CA VAL A 276 12.63 8.42 -10.52
C VAL A 276 11.66 7.58 -9.68
N HIS A 277 11.75 7.68 -8.37
CA HIS A 277 10.86 7.00 -7.45
C HIS A 277 9.41 7.51 -7.58
N GLU A 278 9.20 8.82 -7.55
CA GLU A 278 7.86 9.43 -7.73
C GLU A 278 7.28 9.16 -9.13
N MET A 279 8.12 9.04 -10.15
CA MET A 279 7.70 8.70 -11.51
C MET A 279 6.98 7.35 -11.56
N ARG A 280 7.46 6.35 -10.84
CA ARG A 280 6.83 5.01 -10.77
C ARG A 280 5.40 5.11 -10.25
N PHE A 281 5.20 5.84 -9.16
CA PHE A 281 3.88 6.07 -8.59
C PHE A 281 2.97 6.89 -9.52
N ALA A 282 3.49 7.96 -10.12
CA ALA A 282 2.72 8.80 -11.03
C ALA A 282 2.26 8.05 -12.30
N VAL A 283 3.10 7.14 -12.82
CA VAL A 283 2.72 6.27 -13.96
C VAL A 283 1.66 5.27 -13.53
N GLY A 284 1.86 4.58 -12.40
CA GLY A 284 0.90 3.61 -11.87
C GLY A 284 -0.45 4.24 -11.55
N GLU A 285 -0.46 5.42 -10.91
CA GLU A 285 -1.69 6.18 -10.62
C GLU A 285 -2.41 6.62 -11.91
N THR A 286 -1.67 7.14 -12.89
CA THR A 286 -2.24 7.53 -14.18
C THR A 286 -2.89 6.33 -14.87
N LEU A 287 -2.20 5.20 -14.88
CA LEU A 287 -2.70 3.98 -15.50
C LEU A 287 -3.93 3.44 -14.76
N ALA A 288 -3.95 3.46 -13.43
CA ALA A 288 -5.11 3.05 -12.64
C ALA A 288 -6.37 3.88 -12.97
N HIS A 289 -6.23 5.20 -13.15
CA HIS A 289 -7.34 6.07 -13.52
C HIS A 289 -7.77 5.85 -14.98
N LEU A 290 -6.83 5.66 -15.92
CA LEU A 290 -7.13 5.35 -17.31
C LEU A 290 -7.86 4.02 -17.46
N GLU A 291 -7.42 2.98 -16.76
CA GLU A 291 -8.09 1.68 -16.77
C GLU A 291 -9.48 1.75 -16.13
N TYR A 292 -9.65 2.49 -15.05
CA TYR A 292 -10.97 2.73 -14.47
C TYR A 292 -11.94 3.36 -15.47
N LEU A 293 -11.54 4.43 -16.15
CA LEU A 293 -12.34 5.07 -17.22
C LEU A 293 -12.63 4.11 -18.36
N ARG A 294 -11.65 3.30 -18.76
CA ARG A 294 -11.83 2.28 -19.80
C ARG A 294 -12.85 1.22 -19.41
N TYR A 295 -12.79 0.69 -18.17
CA TYR A 295 -13.76 -0.27 -17.69
C TYR A 295 -15.17 0.31 -17.55
N LYS A 296 -15.29 1.62 -17.33
CA LYS A 296 -16.56 2.34 -17.36
C LYS A 296 -17.08 2.63 -18.79
N GLY A 297 -16.27 2.39 -19.81
CA GLY A 297 -16.61 2.70 -21.21
C GLY A 297 -16.50 4.18 -21.56
N GLU A 298 -15.81 4.96 -20.74
CA GLU A 298 -15.61 6.41 -20.94
C GLU A 298 -14.41 6.74 -21.84
N CYS A 299 -13.51 5.77 -22.05
CA CYS A 299 -12.44 5.82 -23.03
C CYS A 299 -12.13 4.43 -23.58
N ASN A 300 -11.34 4.39 -24.65
CA ASN A 300 -10.88 3.17 -25.29
C ASN A 300 -9.36 3.08 -25.20
N ARG A 301 -8.82 1.87 -25.36
CA ARG A 301 -7.38 1.60 -25.41
C ARG A 301 -7.07 0.73 -26.62
N GLU A 302 -6.07 1.11 -27.40
CA GLU A 302 -5.50 0.27 -28.46
C GLU A 302 -3.98 0.15 -28.31
N LEU A 303 -3.42 -0.94 -28.85
CA LEU A 303 -1.99 -1.11 -28.97
C LEU A 303 -1.57 -0.67 -30.37
N SER A 304 -0.84 0.43 -30.47
CA SER A 304 -0.33 0.97 -31.72
C SER A 304 1.12 1.42 -31.54
N GLU A 305 1.97 1.15 -32.53
CA GLU A 305 3.40 1.51 -32.50
C GLU A 305 4.15 1.02 -31.24
N GLY A 306 3.76 -0.17 -30.72
CA GLY A 306 4.37 -0.79 -29.56
C GLY A 306 4.02 -0.16 -28.21
N ARG A 307 2.96 0.67 -28.14
CA ARG A 307 2.48 1.30 -26.90
C ARG A 307 0.96 1.39 -26.85
N TYR A 308 0.44 1.51 -25.64
CA TYR A 308 -0.98 1.75 -25.40
C TYR A 308 -1.34 3.22 -25.65
N TRP A 309 -2.35 3.41 -26.46
CA TRP A 309 -3.01 4.69 -26.72
C TRP A 309 -4.40 4.68 -26.14
N TYR A 310 -4.72 5.72 -25.37
CA TYR A 310 -6.07 5.96 -24.86
C TYR A 310 -6.72 7.07 -25.65
N TYR A 311 -7.98 6.88 -26.04
CA TYR A 311 -8.76 7.84 -26.84
C TYR A 311 -10.24 7.80 -26.42
N LEU A 312 -10.96 8.92 -26.66
CA LEU A 312 -12.38 9.10 -26.35
C LEU A 312 -13.28 8.46 -27.40
#